data_8986e05ce3cc90277fdc0a1a96df87f9
#
_entry.id   8986e05ce3cc90277fdc0a1a96df87f9
#
_cell.length_a   1.000
_cell.length_b   1.000
_cell.length_c   1.000
_cell.angle_alpha   90.00
_cell.angle_beta   90.00
_cell.angle_gamma   90.00
#
_symmetry.space_group_name_H-M   'P 1'
#
loop_
_entity.id
_entity.type
_entity.pdbx_description
1 polymer ?
#
loop_
_entity_poly.entity_id
_entity_poly.type
_entity_poly.pdbx_seq_one_letter_code
_entity_poly.pdbx_strand_id
1 'polypeptide(L)'
;MGDTLVERIRARLLDAHGRRGRELVDYLLAPTEIHVLSRLAHDDSPGDLARAVANIVARWVREAQAVRGPVFAGRYRAHRVVSDAAVRAEVRMLAWRPVALGVCTAPSHHANSALRTALGLRRAMGFDARPLLELFGEPVPAARKALRACLAQRPSAMELRQWELARGLALAVGSVGPMQSMAREVRGAAAALVAAGGADGIDGALRILERWVLTRLGVRGGVGLAGTPGAIGARGRALVACLAMDIGLCPAASVARHFQRAKATLSEQMQACRQRPEDRQILSTPRNRLVDEAIALSMRPG
;
A
#
# COMPACT_ATOMS: atom_id res chain seq x y z
N MET A 1 -14.92 -7.29 -0.81
CA MET A 1 -14.75 -7.37 -2.28
C MET A 1 -15.83 -8.32 -2.77
N GLY A 2 -16.68 -7.91 -3.73
CA GLY A 2 -17.77 -8.77 -4.24
C GLY A 2 -17.20 -9.95 -5.03
N ASP A 3 -17.90 -11.11 -5.01
CA ASP A 3 -17.42 -12.37 -5.63
C ASP A 3 -17.08 -12.20 -7.12
N THR A 4 -17.89 -11.47 -7.88
CA THR A 4 -17.65 -11.18 -9.29
C THR A 4 -16.32 -10.43 -9.53
N LEU A 5 -15.95 -9.46 -8.67
CA LEU A 5 -14.70 -8.73 -8.81
C LEU A 5 -13.51 -9.66 -8.52
N VAL A 6 -13.61 -10.51 -7.51
CA VAL A 6 -12.57 -11.48 -7.17
C VAL A 6 -12.33 -12.47 -8.30
N GLU A 7 -13.40 -12.97 -8.91
CA GLU A 7 -13.30 -13.87 -10.07
C GLU A 7 -12.63 -13.19 -11.27
N ARG A 8 -12.98 -11.94 -11.56
CA ARG A 8 -12.33 -11.16 -12.63
C ARG A 8 -10.84 -10.95 -12.34
N ILE A 9 -10.46 -10.65 -11.10
CA ILE A 9 -9.05 -10.50 -10.69
C ILE A 9 -8.32 -11.83 -10.86
N ARG A 10 -8.91 -12.94 -10.41
CA ARG A 10 -8.33 -14.29 -10.59
C ARG A 10 -8.12 -14.62 -12.06
N ALA A 11 -9.14 -14.43 -12.90
CA ALA A 11 -9.04 -14.68 -14.34
C ALA A 11 -7.90 -13.85 -14.97
N ARG A 12 -7.75 -12.59 -14.55
CA ARG A 12 -6.66 -11.73 -15.02
C ARG A 12 -5.28 -12.20 -14.57
N LEU A 13 -5.14 -12.70 -13.36
CA LEU A 13 -3.89 -13.29 -12.88
C LEU A 13 -3.50 -14.50 -13.71
N LEU A 14 -4.44 -15.39 -13.96
CA LEU A 14 -4.22 -16.58 -14.79
C LEU A 14 -3.85 -16.21 -16.24
N ASP A 15 -4.56 -15.28 -16.87
CA ASP A 15 -4.25 -14.79 -18.22
C ASP A 15 -2.85 -14.16 -18.28
N ALA A 16 -2.46 -13.37 -17.29
CA ALA A 16 -1.14 -12.75 -17.24
C ALA A 16 0.00 -13.77 -17.11
N HIS A 17 -0.25 -14.95 -16.54
CA HIS A 17 0.71 -16.05 -16.42
C HIS A 17 0.64 -17.01 -17.61
N GLY A 18 -0.46 -17.11 -18.33
CA GLY A 18 -0.57 -17.91 -19.55
C GLY A 18 0.29 -17.43 -20.71
N ARG A 19 1.03 -16.34 -20.53
CA ARG A 19 1.88 -15.72 -21.54
C ARG A 19 3.36 -15.77 -21.13
N ARG A 20 4.26 -15.89 -22.11
CA ARG A 20 5.71 -15.73 -21.92
C ARG A 20 6.37 -16.73 -20.96
N GLY A 21 5.87 -17.95 -20.84
CA GLY A 21 6.50 -18.94 -19.97
C GLY A 21 6.47 -18.60 -18.49
N ARG A 22 5.57 -17.74 -18.06
CA ARG A 22 5.33 -17.44 -16.64
C ARG A 22 4.56 -18.57 -15.99
N GLU A 23 5.01 -18.99 -14.83
CA GLU A 23 4.34 -20.02 -14.07
C GLU A 23 3.79 -19.42 -12.76
N LEU A 24 2.48 -19.54 -12.56
CA LEU A 24 1.83 -19.13 -11.31
C LEU A 24 1.93 -20.26 -10.30
N VAL A 25 2.77 -20.08 -9.29
CA VAL A 25 2.99 -21.08 -8.23
C VAL A 25 1.93 -20.98 -7.15
N ASP A 26 1.69 -19.76 -6.64
CA ASP A 26 0.68 -19.50 -5.60
C ASP A 26 0.12 -18.09 -5.73
N TYR A 27 -1.08 -17.88 -5.23
CA TYR A 27 -1.68 -16.55 -5.12
C TYR A 27 -2.62 -16.44 -3.93
N LEU A 28 -2.73 -15.22 -3.44
CA LEU A 28 -3.68 -14.84 -2.39
C LEU A 28 -4.37 -13.52 -2.78
N LEU A 29 -5.69 -13.52 -2.81
CA LEU A 29 -6.54 -12.34 -2.96
C LEU A 29 -7.21 -12.04 -1.62
N ALA A 30 -6.60 -11.19 -0.81
CA ALA A 30 -7.17 -10.69 0.44
C ALA A 30 -7.92 -9.37 0.22
N PRO A 31 -8.78 -8.92 1.14
CA PRO A 31 -9.56 -7.69 0.98
C PRO A 31 -8.74 -6.44 0.67
N THR A 32 -7.51 -6.37 1.18
CA THR A 32 -6.62 -5.21 1.07
C THR A 32 -5.29 -5.49 0.36
N GLU A 33 -5.06 -6.73 -0.06
CA GLU A 33 -3.76 -7.18 -0.56
C GLU A 33 -3.93 -8.21 -1.69
N ILE A 34 -3.03 -8.16 -2.66
CA ILE A 34 -2.86 -9.19 -3.69
C ILE A 34 -1.43 -9.67 -3.62
N HIS A 35 -1.25 -10.96 -3.38
CA HIS A 35 0.05 -11.61 -3.39
C HIS A 35 0.11 -12.63 -4.52
N VAL A 36 1.26 -12.70 -5.16
CA VAL A 36 1.49 -13.61 -6.29
C VAL A 36 2.89 -14.19 -6.13
N LEU A 37 2.99 -15.50 -6.16
CA LEU A 37 4.23 -16.24 -6.19
C LEU A 37 4.39 -16.85 -7.58
N SER A 38 5.40 -16.41 -8.32
CA SER A 38 5.58 -16.78 -9.73
C SER A 38 7.00 -17.21 -10.01
N ARG A 39 7.17 -18.21 -10.88
CA ARG A 39 8.42 -18.41 -11.63
C ARG A 39 8.35 -17.60 -12.90
N LEU A 40 9.37 -16.79 -13.15
CA LEU A 40 9.49 -15.97 -14.34
C LEU A 40 10.68 -16.47 -15.17
N ALA A 41 10.56 -16.37 -16.49
CA ALA A 41 11.70 -16.59 -17.38
C ALA A 41 12.79 -15.56 -17.12
N HIS A 42 14.04 -15.86 -17.53
CA HIS A 42 15.20 -15.00 -17.24
C HIS A 42 15.07 -13.59 -17.86
N ASP A 43 14.40 -13.50 -19.00
CA ASP A 43 14.15 -12.29 -19.78
C ASP A 43 12.86 -11.56 -19.39
N ASP A 44 12.11 -12.08 -18.40
CA ASP A 44 10.85 -11.49 -17.97
C ASP A 44 11.03 -10.65 -16.69
N SER A 45 10.21 -9.61 -16.57
CA SER A 45 10.27 -8.64 -15.49
C SER A 45 9.08 -8.77 -14.53
N PRO A 46 9.33 -8.82 -13.21
CA PRO A 46 8.25 -8.67 -12.23
C PRO A 46 7.43 -7.40 -12.43
N GLY A 47 8.06 -6.35 -12.99
CA GLY A 47 7.41 -5.09 -13.31
C GLY A 47 6.38 -5.20 -14.41
N ASP A 48 6.64 -6.00 -15.43
CA ASP A 48 5.71 -6.21 -16.54
C ASP A 48 4.51 -7.05 -16.09
N LEU A 49 4.75 -8.08 -15.28
CA LEU A 49 3.67 -8.86 -14.66
C LEU A 49 2.79 -7.97 -13.76
N ALA A 50 3.40 -7.20 -12.87
CA ALA A 50 2.68 -6.30 -11.97
C ALA A 50 1.88 -5.25 -12.74
N ARG A 51 2.44 -4.66 -13.80
CA ARG A 51 1.76 -3.68 -14.66
C ARG A 51 0.58 -4.31 -15.39
N ALA A 52 0.75 -5.52 -15.91
CA ALA A 52 -0.29 -6.27 -16.62
C ALA A 52 -1.53 -6.56 -15.76
N VAL A 53 -1.35 -6.68 -14.43
CA VAL A 53 -2.41 -6.97 -13.48
C VAL A 53 -2.91 -5.70 -12.80
N ALA A 54 -2.02 -4.91 -12.19
CA ALA A 54 -2.39 -3.82 -11.28
C ALA A 54 -3.23 -2.72 -11.96
N ASN A 55 -2.92 -2.32 -13.19
CA ASN A 55 -3.65 -1.27 -13.90
C ASN A 55 -5.11 -1.65 -14.15
N ILE A 56 -5.34 -2.89 -14.55
CA ILE A 56 -6.68 -3.40 -14.84
C ILE A 56 -7.47 -3.59 -13.53
N VAL A 57 -6.83 -4.18 -12.52
CA VAL A 57 -7.44 -4.35 -11.20
C VAL A 57 -7.82 -3.01 -10.58
N ALA A 58 -6.94 -2.01 -10.66
CA ALA A 58 -7.24 -0.67 -10.15
C ALA A 58 -8.46 -0.03 -10.84
N ARG A 59 -8.61 -0.25 -12.15
CA ARG A 59 -9.81 0.20 -12.88
C ARG A 59 -11.06 -0.50 -12.37
N TRP A 60 -11.06 -1.83 -12.28
CA TRP A 60 -12.21 -2.61 -11.84
C TRP A 60 -12.62 -2.32 -10.39
N VAL A 61 -11.65 -2.11 -9.50
CA VAL A 61 -11.94 -1.72 -8.12
C VAL A 61 -12.59 -0.35 -8.06
N ARG A 62 -12.10 0.64 -8.84
CA ARG A 62 -12.72 1.96 -8.91
C ARG A 62 -14.14 1.91 -9.44
N GLU A 63 -14.38 1.12 -10.51
CA GLU A 63 -15.71 0.91 -11.08
C GLU A 63 -16.66 0.25 -10.07
N ALA A 64 -16.21 -0.82 -9.40
CA ALA A 64 -17.04 -1.61 -8.48
C ALA A 64 -17.34 -0.90 -7.17
N GLN A 65 -16.46 -0.03 -6.69
CA GLN A 65 -16.58 0.65 -5.40
C GLN A 65 -16.90 2.15 -5.53
N ALA A 66 -17.06 2.64 -6.75
CA ALA A 66 -17.29 4.07 -7.06
C ALA A 66 -16.27 5.02 -6.38
N VAL A 67 -15.03 4.54 -6.15
CA VAL A 67 -13.98 5.32 -5.50
C VAL A 67 -13.13 6.08 -6.51
N ARG A 68 -12.72 7.29 -6.14
CA ARG A 68 -11.78 8.11 -6.92
C ARG A 68 -10.39 8.07 -6.27
N GLY A 69 -9.35 8.07 -7.09
CA GLY A 69 -7.96 8.12 -6.61
C GLY A 69 -7.21 6.79 -6.73
N PRO A 70 -6.03 6.68 -6.10
CA PRO A 70 -5.20 5.50 -6.16
C PRO A 70 -5.82 4.33 -5.38
N VAL A 71 -5.94 3.18 -6.03
CA VAL A 71 -6.43 1.93 -5.40
C VAL A 71 -5.31 1.24 -4.62
N PHE A 72 -4.10 1.28 -5.16
CA PHE A 72 -2.92 0.74 -4.49
C PHE A 72 -2.18 1.85 -3.74
N ALA A 73 -1.74 1.56 -2.52
CA ALA A 73 -1.03 2.50 -1.65
C ALA A 73 0.36 2.90 -2.17
N GLY A 74 0.88 2.19 -3.17
CA GLY A 74 2.19 2.45 -3.75
C GLY A 74 2.50 1.52 -4.92
N ARG A 75 3.79 1.46 -5.29
CA ARG A 75 4.28 0.51 -6.30
C ARG A 75 4.22 -0.91 -5.76
N TYR A 76 4.09 -1.89 -6.66
CA TYR A 76 4.28 -3.30 -6.32
C TYR A 76 5.64 -3.51 -5.66
N ARG A 77 5.73 -4.54 -4.84
CA ARG A 77 6.99 -4.98 -4.23
C ARG A 77 7.30 -6.38 -4.74
N ALA A 78 8.49 -6.58 -5.24
CA ALA A 78 8.99 -7.87 -5.69
C ALA A 78 10.11 -8.34 -4.75
N HIS A 79 10.05 -9.61 -4.34
CA HIS A 79 11.08 -10.26 -3.55
C HIS A 79 11.53 -11.52 -4.29
N ARG A 80 12.84 -11.64 -4.50
CA ARG A 80 13.41 -12.85 -5.10
C ARG A 80 13.49 -13.94 -4.02
N VAL A 81 12.95 -15.11 -4.32
CA VAL A 81 13.05 -16.31 -3.48
C VAL A 81 13.96 -17.31 -4.19
N VAL A 82 15.07 -17.71 -3.56
CA VAL A 82 16.17 -18.37 -4.26
C VAL A 82 16.30 -19.87 -4.00
N SER A 83 15.47 -20.46 -3.12
CA SER A 83 15.51 -21.89 -2.85
C SER A 83 14.12 -22.46 -2.61
N ASP A 84 13.93 -23.75 -2.90
CA ASP A 84 12.65 -24.44 -2.67
C ASP A 84 12.23 -24.41 -1.19
N ALA A 85 13.18 -24.47 -0.27
CA ALA A 85 12.90 -24.32 1.15
C ALA A 85 12.32 -22.93 1.48
N ALA A 86 12.90 -21.87 0.89
CA ALA A 86 12.39 -20.51 1.04
C ALA A 86 11.03 -20.33 0.34
N VAL A 87 10.81 -20.97 -0.82
CA VAL A 87 9.51 -20.94 -1.52
C VAL A 87 8.44 -21.65 -0.67
N ARG A 88 8.74 -22.81 -0.07
CA ARG A 88 7.81 -23.49 0.86
C ARG A 88 7.49 -22.64 2.09
N ALA A 89 8.50 -21.96 2.64
CA ALA A 89 8.26 -21.00 3.74
C ALA A 89 7.36 -19.85 3.31
N GLU A 90 7.53 -19.33 2.09
CA GLU A 90 6.67 -18.29 1.52
C GLU A 90 5.23 -18.76 1.36
N VAL A 91 5.02 -19.95 0.79
CA VAL A 91 3.69 -20.58 0.68
C VAL A 91 3.01 -20.68 2.06
N ARG A 92 3.76 -21.11 3.09
CA ARG A 92 3.24 -21.17 4.48
C ARG A 92 2.80 -19.78 4.97
N MET A 93 3.62 -18.76 4.76
CA MET A 93 3.30 -17.40 5.19
C MET A 93 2.08 -16.83 4.46
N LEU A 94 2.02 -17.00 3.14
CA LEU A 94 0.87 -16.59 2.33
C LEU A 94 -0.42 -17.27 2.78
N ALA A 95 -0.36 -18.58 3.06
CA ALA A 95 -1.51 -19.34 3.52
C ALA A 95 -2.05 -18.83 4.88
N TRP A 96 -1.16 -18.45 5.81
CA TRP A 96 -1.56 -17.94 7.13
C TRP A 96 -1.90 -16.44 7.14
N ARG A 97 -1.59 -15.71 6.08
CA ARG A 97 -1.88 -14.27 5.99
C ARG A 97 -3.36 -13.92 6.18
N PRO A 98 -4.35 -14.60 5.56
CA PRO A 98 -5.77 -14.30 5.78
C PRO A 98 -6.21 -14.53 7.23
N VAL A 99 -5.64 -15.52 7.91
CA VAL A 99 -5.91 -15.75 9.35
C VAL A 99 -5.36 -14.60 10.19
N ALA A 100 -4.15 -14.15 9.89
CA ALA A 100 -3.52 -13.02 10.57
C ALA A 100 -4.30 -11.71 10.36
N LEU A 101 -4.91 -11.53 9.18
CA LEU A 101 -5.78 -10.40 8.87
C LEU A 101 -7.20 -10.52 9.48
N GLY A 102 -7.51 -11.62 10.17
CA GLY A 102 -8.84 -11.87 10.73
C GLY A 102 -9.92 -12.17 9.69
N VAL A 103 -9.53 -12.53 8.46
CA VAL A 103 -10.47 -12.82 7.37
C VAL A 103 -11.09 -14.22 7.51
N CYS A 104 -10.35 -15.15 8.09
CA CYS A 104 -10.80 -16.52 8.35
C CYS A 104 -10.08 -17.10 9.56
N THR A 105 -10.55 -18.26 10.04
CA THR A 105 -10.01 -18.94 11.23
C THR A 105 -8.94 -19.97 10.91
N ALA A 106 -8.85 -20.44 9.68
CA ALA A 106 -7.85 -21.40 9.22
C ALA A 106 -7.46 -21.13 7.76
N PRO A 107 -6.22 -21.44 7.34
CA PRO A 107 -5.74 -21.22 5.95
C PRO A 107 -6.66 -21.80 4.87
N SER A 108 -7.17 -23.02 5.09
CA SER A 108 -8.07 -23.71 4.15
C SER A 108 -9.47 -23.09 4.03
N HIS A 109 -9.85 -22.20 4.95
CA HIS A 109 -11.16 -21.54 4.91
C HIS A 109 -11.16 -20.33 3.97
N HIS A 110 -10.01 -19.79 3.61
CA HIS A 110 -9.95 -18.66 2.69
C HIS A 110 -10.20 -19.10 1.25
N ALA A 111 -11.32 -18.64 0.67
CA ALA A 111 -11.77 -19.08 -0.65
C ALA A 111 -10.91 -18.52 -1.81
N ASN A 112 -10.25 -17.38 -1.61
CA ASN A 112 -9.64 -16.59 -2.69
C ASN A 112 -8.12 -16.76 -2.74
N SER A 113 -7.67 -18.02 -2.70
CA SER A 113 -6.26 -18.41 -2.85
C SER A 113 -6.12 -19.68 -3.69
N ALA A 114 -4.89 -19.95 -4.13
CA ALA A 114 -4.52 -21.19 -4.81
C ALA A 114 -4.64 -22.41 -3.89
N LEU A 115 -4.50 -22.21 -2.58
CA LEU A 115 -4.36 -23.24 -1.58
C LEU A 115 -5.49 -24.29 -1.60
N ARG A 116 -6.75 -23.88 -1.73
CA ARG A 116 -7.89 -24.83 -1.73
C ARG A 116 -7.85 -25.77 -2.93
N THR A 117 -7.41 -25.29 -4.09
CA THR A 117 -7.21 -26.11 -5.29
C THR A 117 -6.05 -27.08 -5.08
N ALA A 118 -4.92 -26.62 -4.56
CA ALA A 118 -3.76 -27.45 -4.26
C ALA A 118 -4.09 -28.56 -3.24
N LEU A 119 -4.88 -28.26 -2.21
CA LEU A 119 -5.33 -29.25 -1.21
C LEU A 119 -6.41 -30.21 -1.74
N GLY A 120 -6.95 -29.99 -2.94
CA GLY A 120 -8.04 -30.78 -3.51
C GLY A 120 -9.41 -30.48 -2.90
N LEU A 121 -9.57 -29.33 -2.23
CA LEU A 121 -10.83 -28.89 -1.60
C LEU A 121 -11.71 -28.08 -2.57
N ARG A 122 -11.20 -27.75 -3.74
CA ARG A 122 -11.90 -27.01 -4.79
C ARG A 122 -11.43 -27.51 -6.16
N ARG A 123 -12.34 -27.53 -7.15
CA ARG A 123 -11.96 -27.78 -8.54
C ARG A 123 -11.05 -26.67 -9.06
N ALA A 124 -10.10 -27.02 -9.93
CA ALA A 124 -9.19 -26.09 -10.57
C ALA A 124 -9.98 -25.18 -11.54
N MET A 125 -10.32 -23.97 -11.12
CA MET A 125 -10.98 -22.98 -11.97
C MET A 125 -9.92 -22.25 -12.83
N GLY A 126 -9.27 -23.00 -13.73
CA GLY A 126 -8.18 -22.51 -14.58
C GLY A 126 -6.80 -22.42 -13.90
N PHE A 127 -6.69 -22.62 -12.59
CA PHE A 127 -5.40 -22.64 -11.88
C PHE A 127 -4.80 -24.04 -11.91
N ASP A 128 -3.59 -24.19 -12.45
CA ASP A 128 -2.79 -25.41 -12.35
C ASP A 128 -2.06 -25.44 -11.00
N ALA A 129 -2.40 -26.40 -10.16
CA ALA A 129 -1.78 -26.55 -8.86
C ALA A 129 -0.46 -27.36 -8.88
N ARG A 130 -0.06 -27.94 -10.03
CA ARG A 130 1.17 -28.74 -10.15
C ARG A 130 2.40 -27.97 -9.69
N PRO A 131 2.67 -26.72 -10.14
CA PRO A 131 3.87 -25.99 -9.73
C PRO A 131 3.98 -25.81 -8.22
N LEU A 132 2.85 -25.64 -7.54
CA LEU A 132 2.82 -25.56 -6.08
C LEU A 132 3.05 -26.91 -5.43
N LEU A 133 2.43 -27.99 -5.95
CA LEU A 133 2.53 -29.33 -5.35
C LEU A 133 3.92 -29.95 -5.54
N GLU A 134 4.58 -29.74 -6.68
CA GLU A 134 5.94 -30.19 -6.96
C GLU A 134 6.96 -29.72 -5.91
N LEU A 135 6.74 -28.54 -5.31
CA LEU A 135 7.56 -28.05 -4.18
C LEU A 135 7.49 -28.97 -2.96
N PHE A 136 6.46 -29.75 -2.84
CA PHE A 136 6.20 -30.65 -1.69
C PHE A 136 6.39 -32.12 -2.02
N GLY A 137 6.80 -32.45 -3.25
CA GLY A 137 7.15 -33.78 -3.71
C GLY A 137 6.14 -34.44 -4.63
N GLU A 138 6.38 -35.70 -4.94
CA GLU A 138 5.52 -36.55 -5.78
C GLU A 138 5.29 -37.92 -5.11
N PRO A 139 4.21 -38.60 -5.42
CA PRO A 139 3.09 -38.22 -6.27
C PRO A 139 2.14 -37.21 -5.59
N VAL A 140 1.18 -36.66 -6.33
CA VAL A 140 0.21 -35.66 -5.85
C VAL A 140 -0.40 -35.93 -4.46
N PRO A 141 -0.83 -37.16 -4.11
CA PRO A 141 -1.32 -37.44 -2.77
C PRO A 141 -0.26 -37.22 -1.67
N ALA A 142 0.99 -37.58 -1.91
CA ALA A 142 2.12 -37.35 -0.99
C ALA A 142 2.43 -35.87 -0.86
N ALA A 143 2.48 -35.15 -1.99
CA ALA A 143 2.65 -33.68 -2.02
C ALA A 143 1.57 -32.96 -1.21
N ARG A 144 0.31 -33.33 -1.36
CA ARG A 144 -0.81 -32.79 -0.57
C ARG A 144 -0.66 -33.08 0.92
N LYS A 145 -0.19 -34.28 1.30
CA LYS A 145 0.09 -34.62 2.70
C LYS A 145 1.21 -33.73 3.26
N ALA A 146 2.30 -33.56 2.52
CA ALA A 146 3.42 -32.71 2.91
C ALA A 146 3.02 -31.22 3.00
N LEU A 147 2.21 -30.73 2.06
CA LEU A 147 1.65 -29.38 2.12
C LEU A 147 0.78 -29.19 3.39
N ARG A 148 -0.09 -30.13 3.72
CA ARG A 148 -0.88 -30.08 4.96
C ARG A 148 0.00 -30.06 6.20
N ALA A 149 1.06 -30.86 6.24
CA ALA A 149 2.02 -30.87 7.34
C ALA A 149 2.77 -29.52 7.47
N CYS A 150 3.16 -28.90 6.36
CA CYS A 150 3.72 -27.56 6.35
C CYS A 150 2.74 -26.51 6.91
N LEU A 151 1.48 -26.58 6.51
CA LEU A 151 0.44 -25.65 6.97
C LEU A 151 0.03 -25.86 8.43
N ALA A 152 0.21 -27.07 8.98
CA ALA A 152 -0.03 -27.35 10.40
C ALA A 152 0.97 -26.59 11.29
N GLN A 153 2.13 -26.22 10.76
CA GLN A 153 3.11 -25.41 11.45
C GLN A 153 2.71 -23.92 11.37
N ARG A 154 1.88 -23.52 12.32
CA ARG A 154 1.46 -22.11 12.39
C ARG A 154 2.69 -21.19 12.60
N PRO A 155 2.86 -20.13 11.80
CA PRO A 155 3.90 -19.14 12.05
C PRO A 155 3.71 -18.49 13.43
N SER A 156 4.80 -18.27 14.15
CA SER A 156 4.76 -17.45 15.36
C SER A 156 4.41 -16.00 15.00
N ALA A 157 3.91 -15.27 15.99
CA ALA A 157 3.61 -13.83 15.81
C ALA A 157 4.87 -13.04 15.37
N MET A 158 6.05 -13.45 15.85
CA MET A 158 7.33 -12.82 15.50
C MET A 158 7.73 -13.13 14.06
N GLU A 159 7.67 -14.38 13.61
CA GLU A 159 7.94 -14.78 12.22
C GLU A 159 7.02 -14.03 11.25
N LEU A 160 5.73 -13.99 11.55
CA LEU A 160 4.75 -13.29 10.71
C LEU A 160 5.05 -11.79 10.64
N ARG A 161 5.34 -11.16 11.76
CA ARG A 161 5.71 -9.74 11.83
C ARG A 161 6.99 -9.44 11.05
N GLN A 162 8.02 -10.26 11.17
CA GLN A 162 9.26 -10.11 10.39
C GLN A 162 9.00 -10.25 8.89
N TRP A 163 8.19 -11.23 8.50
CA TRP A 163 7.78 -11.43 7.12
C TRP A 163 6.99 -10.23 6.58
N GLU A 164 6.04 -9.70 7.35
CA GLU A 164 5.25 -8.51 7.00
C GLU A 164 6.14 -7.27 6.83
N LEU A 165 7.04 -7.03 7.77
CA LEU A 165 7.98 -5.90 7.72
C LEU A 165 8.92 -5.97 6.53
N ALA A 166 9.51 -7.15 6.27
CA ALA A 166 10.40 -7.36 5.13
C ALA A 166 9.71 -7.07 3.78
N ARG A 167 8.39 -7.26 3.71
CA ARG A 167 7.56 -6.97 2.52
C ARG A 167 6.88 -5.62 2.56
N GLY A 168 7.08 -4.86 3.64
CA GLY A 168 6.44 -3.56 3.87
C GLY A 168 4.91 -3.63 3.84
N LEU A 169 4.36 -4.73 4.34
CA LEU A 169 2.92 -4.92 4.50
C LEU A 169 2.41 -4.20 5.74
N ALA A 170 1.10 -3.93 5.75
CA ALA A 170 0.44 -3.54 6.98
C ALA A 170 0.47 -4.71 7.97
N LEU A 171 0.86 -4.46 9.23
CA LEU A 171 0.89 -5.49 10.26
C LEU A 171 -0.51 -6.00 10.55
N ALA A 172 -0.65 -7.30 10.77
CA ALA A 172 -1.93 -7.91 11.14
C ALA A 172 -2.40 -7.45 12.52
N VAL A 173 -3.72 -7.45 12.71
CA VAL A 173 -4.34 -7.12 14.01
C VAL A 173 -3.88 -8.15 15.05
N GLY A 174 -3.27 -7.70 16.13
CA GLY A 174 -2.64 -8.54 17.16
C GLY A 174 -1.12 -8.45 17.21
N SER A 175 -0.48 -8.00 16.14
CA SER A 175 0.91 -7.55 16.14
C SER A 175 1.00 -6.04 16.45
N VAL A 176 0.19 -5.56 17.39
CA VAL A 176 0.09 -4.14 17.74
C VAL A 176 1.43 -3.68 18.33
N GLY A 177 2.33 -3.28 17.43
CA GLY A 177 3.53 -2.54 17.80
C GLY A 177 3.35 -1.05 17.50
N PRO A 178 4.31 -0.22 17.90
CA PRO A 178 4.26 1.24 17.71
C PRO A 178 3.92 1.71 16.30
N MET A 179 4.21 0.89 15.26
CA MET A 179 3.95 1.25 13.86
C MET A 179 2.47 1.23 13.43
N GLN A 180 1.60 0.43 14.08
CA GLN A 180 0.15 0.50 13.78
C GLN A 180 -0.50 1.73 14.41
N SER A 181 -0.05 2.10 15.58
CA SER A 181 -0.38 3.39 16.19
C SER A 181 -0.03 4.52 15.22
N MET A 182 1.21 4.53 14.69
CA MET A 182 1.63 5.53 13.71
C MET A 182 0.81 5.55 12.42
N ALA A 183 0.46 4.38 11.83
CA ALA A 183 -0.36 4.33 10.61
C ALA A 183 -1.82 4.74 10.87
N ARG A 184 -2.33 4.49 12.07
CA ARG A 184 -3.65 4.92 12.53
C ARG A 184 -3.68 6.41 12.83
N GLU A 185 -2.61 6.94 13.45
CA GLU A 185 -2.39 8.37 13.68
C GLU A 185 -2.24 9.14 12.37
N VAL A 186 -1.47 8.60 11.40
CA VAL A 186 -1.32 9.22 10.08
C VAL A 186 -2.66 9.32 9.36
N ARG A 187 -3.46 8.25 9.35
CA ARG A 187 -4.79 8.26 8.73
C ARG A 187 -5.77 9.16 9.50
N GLY A 188 -5.68 9.18 10.82
CA GLY A 188 -6.45 10.06 11.68
C GLY A 188 -6.12 11.52 11.44
N ALA A 189 -4.84 11.85 11.32
CA ALA A 189 -4.35 13.20 11.04
C ALA A 189 -4.85 13.74 9.69
N ALA A 190 -4.70 12.94 8.62
CA ALA A 190 -5.21 13.32 7.30
C ALA A 190 -6.74 13.48 7.29
N ALA A 191 -7.46 12.54 7.93
CA ALA A 191 -8.92 12.60 8.01
C ALA A 191 -9.42 13.82 8.77
N ALA A 192 -8.76 14.20 9.88
CA ALA A 192 -9.11 15.39 10.66
C ALA A 192 -8.94 16.68 9.86
N LEU A 193 -7.84 16.80 9.09
CA LEU A 193 -7.63 17.97 8.20
C LEU A 193 -8.64 18.03 7.07
N VAL A 194 -8.99 16.89 6.46
CA VAL A 194 -10.01 16.83 5.41
C VAL A 194 -11.38 17.20 5.95
N ALA A 195 -11.75 16.71 7.14
CA ALA A 195 -12.98 17.08 7.81
C ALA A 195 -13.04 18.59 8.13
N ALA A 196 -11.93 19.15 8.63
CA ALA A 196 -11.82 20.59 8.89
C ALA A 196 -11.81 21.43 7.60
N GLY A 197 -11.33 20.87 6.47
CA GLY A 197 -11.37 21.49 5.14
C GLY A 197 -12.78 21.60 4.53
N GLY A 198 -13.78 20.95 5.12
CA GLY A 198 -15.17 21.02 4.71
C GLY A 198 -15.44 20.46 3.32
N ALA A 199 -16.33 21.09 2.56
CA ALA A 199 -16.73 20.66 1.22
C ALA A 199 -15.58 20.59 0.20
N ASP A 200 -14.50 21.33 0.42
CA ASP A 200 -13.33 21.35 -0.46
C ASP A 200 -12.37 20.18 -0.22
N GLY A 201 -12.62 19.33 0.75
CA GLY A 201 -11.90 18.08 0.99
C GLY A 201 -10.38 18.27 1.08
N ILE A 202 -9.64 17.63 0.17
CA ILE A 202 -8.17 17.70 0.16
C ILE A 202 -7.65 19.12 -0.12
N ASP A 203 -8.30 19.89 -0.99
CA ASP A 203 -7.88 21.27 -1.27
C ASP A 203 -8.12 22.18 -0.05
N GLY A 204 -9.22 21.97 0.69
CA GLY A 204 -9.45 22.62 1.97
C GLY A 204 -8.38 22.29 3.00
N ALA A 205 -8.02 21.01 3.13
CA ALA A 205 -6.95 20.56 4.02
C ALA A 205 -5.57 21.16 3.62
N LEU A 206 -5.28 21.27 2.34
CA LEU A 206 -4.05 21.92 1.86
C LEU A 206 -4.03 23.41 2.20
N ARG A 207 -5.13 24.15 2.10
CA ARG A 207 -5.22 25.55 2.54
C ARG A 207 -5.00 25.70 4.05
N ILE A 208 -5.49 24.76 4.86
CA ILE A 208 -5.24 24.74 6.31
C ILE A 208 -3.75 24.57 6.59
N LEU A 209 -3.10 23.59 5.94
CA LEU A 209 -1.64 23.39 6.05
C LEU A 209 -0.83 24.58 5.54
N GLU A 210 -1.26 25.19 4.45
CA GLU A 210 -0.64 26.40 3.88
C GLU A 210 -0.63 27.54 4.89
N ARG A 211 -1.76 27.81 5.54
CA ARG A 211 -1.86 28.86 6.56
C ARG A 211 -0.95 28.59 7.76
N TRP A 212 -0.86 27.34 8.19
CA TRP A 212 0.06 26.92 9.26
C TRP A 212 1.51 27.12 8.86
N VAL A 213 1.90 26.72 7.65
CA VAL A 213 3.26 26.91 7.12
C VAL A 213 3.62 28.40 6.99
N LEU A 214 2.71 29.23 6.47
CA LEU A 214 2.92 30.69 6.39
C LEU A 214 3.20 31.29 7.76
N THR A 215 2.45 30.87 8.79
CA THR A 215 2.66 31.31 10.17
C THR A 215 4.03 30.91 10.69
N ARG A 216 4.49 29.67 10.40
CA ARG A 216 5.81 29.17 10.80
C ARG A 216 6.97 29.86 10.07
N LEU A 217 6.73 30.31 8.85
CA LEU A 217 7.70 31.09 8.08
C LEU A 217 7.70 32.59 8.45
N GLY A 218 6.82 33.02 9.36
CA GLY A 218 6.70 34.43 9.76
C GLY A 218 6.16 35.34 8.65
N VAL A 219 5.49 34.76 7.65
CA VAL A 219 4.89 35.52 6.55
C VAL A 219 3.56 36.13 7.02
N ARG A 220 3.54 37.45 7.18
CA ARG A 220 2.34 38.22 7.51
C ARG A 220 1.77 38.81 6.21
N GLY A 221 0.49 38.57 5.94
CA GLY A 221 -0.22 39.10 4.78
C GLY A 221 -1.12 38.04 4.14
N GLY A 222 -2.29 38.42 3.64
CA GLY A 222 -3.34 37.53 3.11
C GLY A 222 -3.03 36.84 1.78
N VAL A 223 -1.77 36.91 1.29
CA VAL A 223 -1.40 36.28 0.00
C VAL A 223 -0.99 34.83 0.25
N GLY A 224 -1.73 33.91 -0.36
CA GLY A 224 -1.42 32.47 -0.32
C GLY A 224 -0.09 32.15 -1.05
N LEU A 225 0.46 30.96 -0.76
CA LEU A 225 1.73 30.48 -1.34
C LEU A 225 1.69 30.34 -2.87
N ALA A 226 0.51 30.17 -3.45
CA ALA A 226 0.33 30.15 -4.90
C ALA A 226 0.76 31.48 -5.53
N GLY A 227 0.40 32.60 -4.90
CA GLY A 227 0.71 33.97 -5.34
C GLY A 227 2.04 34.53 -4.79
N THR A 228 2.68 33.84 -3.84
CA THR A 228 3.95 34.30 -3.24
C THR A 228 5.14 33.99 -4.17
N PRO A 229 5.81 34.97 -4.75
CA PRO A 229 6.96 34.75 -5.63
C PRO A 229 8.25 34.45 -4.83
N GLY A 230 9.30 34.06 -5.54
CA GLY A 230 10.65 33.93 -5.01
C GLY A 230 10.87 32.74 -4.07
N ALA A 231 11.98 32.81 -3.32
CA ALA A 231 12.46 31.70 -2.50
C ALA A 231 11.52 31.33 -1.33
N ILE A 232 10.84 32.31 -0.72
CA ILE A 232 9.91 32.06 0.38
C ILE A 232 8.69 31.31 -0.10
N GLY A 233 8.09 31.67 -1.23
CA GLY A 233 6.96 30.96 -1.81
C GLY A 233 7.33 29.53 -2.23
N ALA A 234 8.51 29.35 -2.85
CA ALA A 234 9.02 28.03 -3.21
C ALA A 234 9.25 27.14 -1.97
N ARG A 235 9.86 27.69 -0.92
CA ARG A 235 10.10 27.02 0.36
C ARG A 235 8.78 26.63 1.04
N GLY A 236 7.82 27.56 1.09
CA GLY A 236 6.50 27.28 1.69
C GLY A 236 5.74 26.15 0.98
N ARG A 237 5.70 26.18 -0.36
CA ARG A 237 5.07 25.10 -1.15
C ARG A 237 5.73 23.76 -0.93
N ALA A 238 7.07 23.72 -0.81
CA ALA A 238 7.82 22.51 -0.52
C ALA A 238 7.52 21.97 0.88
N LEU A 239 7.42 22.82 1.90
CA LEU A 239 7.02 22.43 3.25
C LEU A 239 5.62 21.84 3.28
N VAL A 240 4.63 22.50 2.64
CA VAL A 240 3.28 21.96 2.53
C VAL A 240 3.28 20.58 1.87
N ALA A 241 4.05 20.40 0.81
CA ALA A 241 4.14 19.12 0.11
C ALA A 241 4.77 18.02 0.97
N CYS A 242 5.87 18.32 1.67
CA CYS A 242 6.50 17.38 2.60
C CYS A 242 5.51 16.98 3.72
N LEU A 243 4.89 17.93 4.38
CA LEU A 243 3.94 17.70 5.46
C LEU A 243 2.71 16.91 5.00
N ALA A 244 2.12 17.28 3.86
CA ALA A 244 0.97 16.57 3.28
C ALA A 244 1.29 15.10 2.98
N MET A 245 2.49 14.81 2.50
CA MET A 245 2.94 13.43 2.28
C MET A 245 3.21 12.69 3.59
N ASP A 246 3.84 13.35 4.56
CA ASP A 246 4.24 12.74 5.85
C ASP A 246 3.03 12.38 6.73
N ILE A 247 1.93 13.14 6.62
CA ILE A 247 0.64 12.82 7.27
C ILE A 247 -0.28 11.96 6.39
N GLY A 248 0.16 11.57 5.19
CA GLY A 248 -0.62 10.73 4.29
C GLY A 248 -1.85 11.41 3.68
N LEU A 249 -1.90 12.74 3.62
CA LEU A 249 -3.03 13.50 3.10
C LEU A 249 -3.19 13.31 1.58
N CYS A 250 -2.12 13.56 0.82
CA CYS A 250 -2.13 13.39 -0.63
C CYS A 250 -0.71 13.26 -1.21
N PRO A 251 -0.57 12.72 -2.44
CA PRO A 251 0.73 12.67 -3.12
C PRO A 251 1.18 14.06 -3.58
N ALA A 252 2.51 14.22 -3.76
CA ALA A 252 3.12 15.48 -4.23
C ALA A 252 2.52 16.01 -5.54
N ALA A 253 2.03 15.13 -6.43
CA ALA A 253 1.34 15.54 -7.65
C ALA A 253 0.03 16.31 -7.39
N SER A 254 -0.68 16.00 -6.33
CA SER A 254 -1.89 16.74 -5.93
C SER A 254 -1.54 18.12 -5.37
N VAL A 255 -0.48 18.21 -4.57
CA VAL A 255 0.03 19.48 -4.07
C VAL A 255 0.56 20.37 -5.22
N ALA A 256 1.23 19.77 -6.20
CA ALA A 256 1.70 20.48 -7.39
C ALA A 256 0.54 21.09 -8.19
N ARG A 257 -0.56 20.36 -8.35
CA ARG A 257 -1.79 20.86 -8.99
C ARG A 257 -2.45 21.99 -8.19
N HIS A 258 -2.54 21.83 -6.87
CA HIS A 258 -3.08 22.84 -5.96
C HIS A 258 -2.36 24.19 -6.11
N PHE A 259 -1.03 24.17 -6.19
CA PHE A 259 -0.21 25.37 -6.39
C PHE A 259 0.03 25.73 -7.85
N GLN A 260 -0.55 25.03 -8.82
CA GLN A 260 -0.35 25.23 -10.27
C GLN A 260 1.14 25.21 -10.66
N ARG A 261 1.91 24.24 -10.15
CA ARG A 261 3.34 24.09 -10.40
C ARG A 261 3.67 22.74 -11.03
N ALA A 262 4.78 22.68 -11.76
CA ALA A 262 5.29 21.43 -12.31
C ALA A 262 5.73 20.51 -11.16
N LYS A 263 5.39 19.22 -11.26
CA LYS A 263 5.73 18.20 -10.24
C LYS A 263 7.25 18.09 -10.05
N ALA A 264 8.03 18.16 -11.14
CA ALA A 264 9.49 18.08 -11.08
C ALA A 264 10.08 19.20 -10.22
N THR A 265 9.68 20.46 -10.49
CA THR A 265 10.11 21.64 -9.73
C THR A 265 9.75 21.50 -8.23
N LEU A 266 8.54 21.03 -7.92
CA LEU A 266 8.15 20.82 -6.53
C LEU A 266 8.99 19.73 -5.85
N SER A 267 9.33 18.65 -6.57
CA SER A 267 10.15 17.56 -6.04
C SER A 267 11.58 18.03 -5.71
N GLU A 268 12.19 18.83 -6.55
CA GLU A 268 13.51 19.43 -6.30
C GLU A 268 13.47 20.36 -5.07
N GLN A 269 12.44 21.18 -4.96
CA GLN A 269 12.23 22.08 -3.82
C GLN A 269 12.01 21.31 -2.51
N MET A 270 11.30 20.17 -2.55
CA MET A 270 11.11 19.29 -1.40
C MET A 270 12.43 18.65 -0.95
N GLN A 271 13.28 18.26 -1.90
CA GLN A 271 14.59 17.71 -1.57
C GLN A 271 15.46 18.77 -0.86
N ALA A 272 15.52 20.00 -1.40
CA ALA A 272 16.23 21.10 -0.79
C ALA A 272 15.66 21.45 0.61
N CYS A 273 14.34 21.43 0.78
CA CYS A 273 13.66 21.66 2.04
C CYS A 273 14.10 20.66 3.12
N ARG A 274 14.16 19.36 2.81
CA ARG A 274 14.60 18.32 3.74
C ARG A 274 16.06 18.43 4.17
N GLN A 275 16.88 19.14 3.41
CA GLN A 275 18.30 19.35 3.73
C GLN A 275 18.53 20.57 4.64
N ARG A 276 17.63 21.56 4.66
CA ARG A 276 17.78 22.77 5.48
C ARG A 276 17.47 22.50 6.95
N PRO A 277 18.36 22.92 7.89
CA PRO A 277 18.15 22.69 9.34
C PRO A 277 16.84 23.29 9.86
N GLU A 278 16.52 24.52 9.46
CA GLU A 278 15.31 25.25 9.89
C GLU A 278 14.02 24.54 9.40
N ASP A 279 14.05 24.00 8.19
CA ASP A 279 12.92 23.29 7.61
C ASP A 279 12.73 21.92 8.27
N ARG A 280 13.84 21.24 8.63
CA ARG A 280 13.78 20.01 9.40
C ARG A 280 13.10 20.18 10.75
N GLN A 281 13.33 21.31 11.41
CA GLN A 281 12.65 21.63 12.66
C GLN A 281 11.13 21.75 12.47
N ILE A 282 10.68 22.38 11.37
CA ILE A 282 9.26 22.47 11.03
C ILE A 282 8.70 21.08 10.69
N LEU A 283 9.41 20.29 9.88
CA LEU A 283 9.01 18.96 9.47
C LEU A 283 9.00 17.93 10.62
N SER A 284 9.78 18.15 11.68
CA SER A 284 9.82 17.30 12.88
C SER A 284 8.66 17.55 13.84
N THR A 285 7.77 18.50 13.57
CA THR A 285 6.59 18.75 14.40
C THR A 285 5.72 17.48 14.48
N PRO A 286 5.39 17.00 15.70
CA PRO A 286 4.54 15.83 15.88
C PRO A 286 3.20 16.01 15.15
N ARG A 287 2.73 14.94 14.48
CA ARG A 287 1.57 14.99 13.55
C ARG A 287 0.30 15.48 14.20
N ASN A 288 -0.02 14.97 15.39
CA ASN A 288 -1.17 15.41 16.18
C ASN A 288 -1.08 16.91 16.48
N ARG A 289 0.06 17.38 16.97
CA ARG A 289 0.29 18.79 17.24
C ARG A 289 0.18 19.67 16.01
N LEU A 290 0.75 19.21 14.88
CA LEU A 290 0.61 19.90 13.58
C LEU A 290 -0.86 20.06 13.20
N VAL A 291 -1.65 18.98 13.29
CA VAL A 291 -3.07 18.98 12.92
C VAL A 291 -3.87 19.89 13.85
N ASP A 292 -3.67 19.78 15.14
CA ASP A 292 -4.40 20.59 16.14
C ASP A 292 -4.10 22.08 15.97
N GLU A 293 -2.81 22.44 15.81
CA GLU A 293 -2.41 23.83 15.58
C GLU A 293 -2.92 24.38 14.25
N ALA A 294 -2.88 23.56 13.17
CA ALA A 294 -3.31 23.98 11.84
C ALA A 294 -4.84 24.23 11.81
N ILE A 295 -5.63 23.33 12.43
CA ILE A 295 -7.08 23.49 12.56
C ILE A 295 -7.40 24.71 13.43
N ALA A 296 -6.75 24.87 14.59
CA ALA A 296 -6.96 26.02 15.45
C ALA A 296 -6.68 27.36 14.76
N LEU A 297 -5.62 27.41 13.91
CA LEU A 297 -5.30 28.60 13.11
C LEU A 297 -6.35 28.87 12.02
N SER A 298 -6.95 27.82 11.45
CA SER A 298 -7.98 27.98 10.42
C SER A 298 -9.29 28.55 10.96
N MET A 299 -9.58 28.32 12.23
CA MET A 299 -10.80 28.81 12.92
C MET A 299 -10.69 30.26 13.43
N ARG A 300 -9.49 30.85 13.43
CA ARG A 300 -9.31 32.26 13.82
C ARG A 300 -9.71 33.16 12.67
N PRO A 301 -10.63 34.12 12.91
CA PRO A 301 -10.91 35.15 11.92
C PRO A 301 -9.62 35.92 11.63
N GLY A 302 -9.36 36.15 10.34
CA GLY A 302 -8.16 36.82 9.84
C GLY A 302 -8.12 38.31 10.12
#